data_2ee39c20d3c5ff1060be771f1d9c1b0b
#
_entry.id   2ee39c20d3c5ff1060be771f1d9c1b0b
#
_cell.length_a   1.000
_cell.length_b   1.000
_cell.length_c   1.000
_cell.angle_alpha   90.00
_cell.angle_beta   90.00
_cell.angle_gamma   90.00
#
_symmetry.space_group_name_H-M   'P 1'
#
loop_
_entity.id
_entity.type
_entity.pdbx_description
1 polymer ?
#
loop_
_entity_poly.entity_id
_entity_poly.type
_entity_poly.pdbx_seq_one_letter_code
_entity_poly.pdbx_strand_id
1 'polypeptide(L)'
;EKMKSFTSYMFHVMEELELEERFGTLHVYRYALRAFTGFVGGGEIFFGALSRRSLKLFERHLRDRLCSWNTVSTYTRALRAVYNRAVDAGLIAGEYRLFSVVFTGVKSEQKRALKAEEMHCLLDAKELPGNIRQSRDLLSLMLHLQGMPFTDLIHLHRDDLRTDLSGHTLLTCRRQKTGSELQVSVTDEAMKLINLYRSTDPTSPYLLRFLDGKLGGEVVYREYCRQLRILNYGLLKLASYSGLKVLKVSSYTARHTWATLAKYCQIPEEMISEGLGHSSLEVTRTYLKSFEGGEMAKANQMIIDYIYSGKKTMWSRA
;
A
#
# COMPACT_ATOMS: atom_id res chain seq x y z
N GLU A 1 22.92 25.50 18.86
CA GLU A 1 23.00 24.55 20.01
C GLU A 1 23.12 23.14 19.46
N LYS A 2 24.24 22.42 19.72
CA LYS A 2 24.41 21.03 19.23
C LYS A 2 23.32 20.16 19.87
N MET A 3 22.45 19.58 19.06
CA MET A 3 21.46 18.61 19.52
C MET A 3 22.15 17.39 20.16
N LYS A 4 22.13 17.33 21.48
CA LYS A 4 22.92 16.37 22.27
C LYS A 4 22.28 15.00 22.41
N SER A 5 20.97 14.86 22.14
CA SER A 5 20.23 13.60 22.34
C SER A 5 19.59 13.08 21.07
N PHE A 6 19.38 11.78 21.03
CA PHE A 6 18.64 11.10 19.96
C PHE A 6 17.18 11.60 19.91
N THR A 7 16.55 11.79 21.07
CA THR A 7 15.17 12.28 21.16
C THR A 7 15.03 13.66 20.52
N SER A 8 15.88 14.63 20.91
CA SER A 8 15.83 15.99 20.36
C SER A 8 16.09 16.00 18.85
N TYR A 9 17.05 15.20 18.39
CA TYR A 9 17.33 15.09 16.96
C TYR A 9 16.20 14.42 16.18
N MET A 10 15.56 13.40 16.76
CA MET A 10 14.40 12.76 16.11
C MET A 10 13.18 13.71 16.05
N PHE A 11 13.00 14.59 17.04
CA PHE A 11 11.98 15.64 16.96
C PHE A 11 12.27 16.63 15.83
N HIS A 12 13.51 17.07 15.70
CA HIS A 12 13.90 17.94 14.58
C HIS A 12 13.63 17.29 13.20
N VAL A 13 13.99 16.01 13.03
CA VAL A 13 13.68 15.27 11.80
C VAL A 13 12.17 15.14 11.59
N MET A 14 11.39 15.03 12.66
CA MET A 14 9.91 14.99 12.55
C MET A 14 9.33 16.35 12.15
N GLU A 15 9.90 17.47 12.61
CA GLU A 15 9.51 18.82 12.18
C GLU A 15 9.78 19.04 10.68
N GLU A 16 10.94 18.57 10.18
CA GLU A 16 11.23 18.60 8.74
C GLU A 16 10.21 17.78 7.94
N LEU A 17 9.86 16.56 8.40
CA LEU A 17 8.85 15.74 7.74
C LEU A 17 7.45 16.39 7.75
N GLU A 18 7.12 17.16 8.77
CA GLU A 18 5.88 17.91 8.85
C GLU A 18 5.85 19.07 7.84
N LEU A 19 6.94 19.82 7.73
CA LEU A 19 7.12 20.88 6.72
C LEU A 19 7.08 20.33 5.27
N GLU A 20 7.62 19.12 5.06
CA GLU A 20 7.56 18.41 3.78
C GLU A 20 6.20 17.72 3.53
N GLU A 21 5.22 17.87 4.41
CA GLU A 21 3.90 17.21 4.35
C GLU A 21 3.97 15.66 4.28
N ARG A 22 5.05 15.06 4.76
CA ARG A 22 5.28 13.60 4.76
C ARG A 22 4.65 12.94 5.98
N PHE A 23 3.37 13.20 6.20
CA PHE A 23 2.63 12.80 7.41
C PHE A 23 2.63 11.28 7.64
N GLY A 24 2.64 10.46 6.59
CA GLY A 24 2.74 9.00 6.72
C GLY A 24 4.06 8.56 7.36
N THR A 25 5.18 9.17 6.97
CA THR A 25 6.51 8.91 7.56
C THR A 25 6.59 9.48 8.96
N LEU A 26 6.12 10.71 9.15
CA LEU A 26 6.03 11.38 10.45
C LEU A 26 5.29 10.51 11.48
N HIS A 27 4.15 9.95 11.11
CA HIS A 27 3.38 9.06 11.95
C HIS A 27 4.18 7.81 12.38
N VAL A 28 4.88 7.18 11.43
CA VAL A 28 5.77 6.04 11.74
C VAL A 28 6.86 6.44 12.73
N TYR A 29 7.49 7.61 12.55
CA TYR A 29 8.55 8.08 13.43
C TYR A 29 8.04 8.38 14.83
N ARG A 30 6.88 9.04 14.96
CA ARG A 30 6.20 9.26 16.27
C ARG A 30 5.97 7.96 17.04
N TYR A 31 5.47 6.91 16.35
CA TYR A 31 5.23 5.61 16.98
C TYR A 31 6.51 4.85 17.30
N ALA A 32 7.52 4.89 16.44
CA ALA A 32 8.81 4.27 16.70
C ALA A 32 9.50 4.91 17.91
N LEU A 33 9.50 6.24 18.00
CA LEU A 33 10.03 6.97 19.16
C LEU A 33 9.27 6.59 20.42
N ARG A 34 7.94 6.67 20.41
CA ARG A 34 7.11 6.33 21.56
C ARG A 34 7.36 4.90 22.05
N ALA A 35 7.48 3.94 21.12
CA ALA A 35 7.76 2.54 21.47
C ALA A 35 9.13 2.38 22.09
N PHE A 36 10.15 3.06 21.55
CA PHE A 36 11.52 2.99 22.07
C PHE A 36 11.66 3.73 23.41
N THR A 37 11.06 4.91 23.56
CA THR A 37 11.00 5.64 24.82
C THR A 37 10.33 4.82 25.94
N GLY A 38 9.20 4.18 25.62
CA GLY A 38 8.54 3.27 26.57
C GLY A 38 9.38 2.05 26.96
N PHE A 39 10.20 1.53 26.03
CA PHE A 39 11.10 0.42 26.29
C PHE A 39 12.28 0.81 27.22
N VAL A 40 12.85 1.99 27.05
CA VAL A 40 13.99 2.45 27.88
C VAL A 40 13.55 3.04 29.25
N GLY A 41 12.24 3.12 29.53
CA GLY A 41 11.72 3.60 30.80
C GLY A 41 11.35 5.08 30.84
N GLY A 42 11.26 5.74 29.67
CA GLY A 42 10.88 7.15 29.57
C GLY A 42 12.08 8.10 29.54
N GLY A 43 11.78 9.42 29.51
CA GLY A 43 12.79 10.48 29.53
C GLY A 43 13.49 10.73 28.21
N GLU A 44 14.55 11.55 28.29
CA GLU A 44 15.39 11.89 27.16
C GLU A 44 16.36 10.76 26.83
N ILE A 45 16.41 10.37 25.55
CA ILE A 45 17.24 9.27 25.07
C ILE A 45 18.48 9.85 24.40
N PHE A 46 19.66 9.50 24.88
CA PHE A 46 20.93 9.84 24.25
C PHE A 46 21.33 8.80 23.18
N PHE A 47 22.14 9.20 22.21
CA PHE A 47 22.60 8.30 21.15
C PHE A 47 23.29 7.03 21.66
N GLY A 48 24.00 7.10 22.78
CA GLY A 48 24.62 5.93 23.43
C GLY A 48 23.63 4.86 23.92
N ALA A 49 22.37 5.19 24.06
CA ALA A 49 21.34 4.20 24.39
C ALA A 49 21.03 3.25 23.20
N LEU A 50 21.35 3.67 21.97
CA LEU A 50 21.24 2.84 20.76
C LEU A 50 22.51 1.98 20.62
N SER A 51 22.58 0.89 21.33
CA SER A 51 23.64 -0.11 21.20
C SER A 51 23.11 -1.39 20.57
N ARG A 52 23.96 -2.27 20.06
CA ARG A 52 23.55 -3.58 19.52
C ARG A 52 22.74 -4.37 20.55
N ARG A 53 23.14 -4.32 21.84
CA ARG A 53 22.44 -4.98 22.93
C ARG A 53 21.04 -4.41 23.15
N SER A 54 20.92 -3.09 23.27
CA SER A 54 19.62 -2.44 23.50
C SER A 54 18.67 -2.62 22.32
N LEU A 55 19.16 -2.52 21.08
CA LEU A 55 18.36 -2.77 19.88
C LEU A 55 17.83 -4.21 19.83
N LYS A 56 18.66 -5.21 20.19
CA LYS A 56 18.22 -6.61 20.25
C LYS A 56 17.19 -6.85 21.36
N LEU A 57 17.35 -6.22 22.51
CA LEU A 57 16.36 -6.25 23.60
C LEU A 57 15.05 -5.55 23.20
N PHE A 58 15.14 -4.43 22.48
CA PHE A 58 13.95 -3.73 21.95
C PHE A 58 13.19 -4.59 20.93
N GLU A 59 13.90 -5.26 20.00
CA GLU A 59 13.28 -6.23 19.08
C GLU A 59 12.50 -7.29 19.85
N ARG A 60 13.13 -7.90 20.89
CA ARG A 60 12.48 -8.88 21.74
C ARG A 60 11.27 -8.31 22.46
N HIS A 61 11.40 -7.13 23.08
CA HIS A 61 10.30 -6.44 23.75
C HIS A 61 9.10 -6.23 22.82
N LEU A 62 9.32 -5.80 21.56
CA LEU A 62 8.25 -5.65 20.58
C LEU A 62 7.59 -6.99 20.24
N ARG A 63 8.39 -8.07 20.13
CA ARG A 63 7.88 -9.42 19.86
C ARG A 63 7.08 -9.99 21.04
N ASP A 64 7.52 -9.75 22.27
CA ASP A 64 6.79 -10.15 23.48
C ASP A 64 5.43 -9.42 23.57
N ARG A 65 5.33 -8.22 23.02
CA ARG A 65 4.08 -7.45 22.86
C ARG A 65 3.29 -7.85 21.60
N LEU A 66 3.57 -8.99 21.01
CA LEU A 66 2.90 -9.56 19.83
C LEU A 66 2.96 -8.67 18.56
N CYS A 67 3.90 -7.72 18.48
CA CYS A 67 4.12 -6.96 17.25
C CYS A 67 4.55 -7.90 16.12
N SER A 68 3.99 -7.70 14.92
CA SER A 68 4.43 -8.43 13.72
C SER A 68 5.88 -8.12 13.38
N TRP A 69 6.57 -9.02 12.66
CA TRP A 69 7.92 -8.76 12.17
C TRP A 69 8.01 -7.51 11.29
N ASN A 70 6.97 -7.22 10.51
CA ASN A 70 6.92 -6.02 9.70
C ASN A 70 6.78 -4.74 10.56
N THR A 71 6.08 -4.81 11.69
CA THR A 71 6.02 -3.71 12.67
C THR A 71 7.39 -3.48 13.32
N VAL A 72 8.05 -4.57 13.75
CA VAL A 72 9.42 -4.51 14.29
C VAL A 72 10.35 -3.85 13.28
N SER A 73 10.37 -4.34 12.04
CA SER A 73 11.18 -3.77 10.95
C SER A 73 10.88 -2.29 10.72
N THR A 74 9.61 -1.91 10.73
CA THR A 74 9.21 -0.51 10.52
C THR A 74 9.81 0.39 11.59
N TYR A 75 9.74 0.01 12.85
CA TYR A 75 10.27 0.81 13.96
C TYR A 75 11.80 0.84 13.96
N THR A 76 12.45 -0.32 13.79
CA THR A 76 13.92 -0.37 13.74
C THR A 76 14.50 0.38 12.55
N ARG A 77 13.82 0.36 11.39
CA ARG A 77 14.21 1.16 10.22
C ARG A 77 14.05 2.67 10.47
N ALA A 78 13.00 3.11 11.16
CA ALA A 78 12.81 4.52 11.52
C ALA A 78 13.95 5.00 12.46
N LEU A 79 14.26 4.23 13.52
CA LEU A 79 15.39 4.54 14.40
C LEU A 79 16.74 4.57 13.65
N ARG A 80 16.96 3.60 12.74
CA ARG A 80 18.17 3.55 11.90
C ARG A 80 18.30 4.77 11.01
N ALA A 81 17.19 5.21 10.37
CA ALA A 81 17.21 6.35 9.48
C ALA A 81 17.60 7.63 10.21
N VAL A 82 17.05 7.86 11.40
CA VAL A 82 17.43 9.02 12.23
C VAL A 82 18.85 8.93 12.71
N TYR A 83 19.31 7.75 13.18
CA TYR A 83 20.69 7.53 13.60
C TYR A 83 21.68 7.82 12.47
N ASN A 84 21.45 7.27 11.28
CA ASN A 84 22.34 7.48 10.13
C ASN A 84 22.37 8.96 9.71
N ARG A 85 21.23 9.66 9.72
CA ARG A 85 21.21 11.11 9.45
C ARG A 85 22.06 11.90 10.44
N ALA A 86 22.06 11.51 11.72
CA ALA A 86 22.90 12.16 12.74
C ALA A 86 24.40 11.89 12.50
N VAL A 87 24.75 10.69 12.04
CA VAL A 87 26.12 10.34 11.63
C VAL A 87 26.53 11.16 10.40
N ASP A 88 25.69 11.18 9.36
CA ASP A 88 25.94 11.91 8.10
C ASP A 88 26.09 13.43 8.34
N ALA A 89 25.34 13.97 9.33
CA ALA A 89 25.45 15.36 9.79
C ALA A 89 26.68 15.63 10.69
N GLY A 90 27.50 14.62 10.99
CA GLY A 90 28.68 14.74 11.84
C GLY A 90 28.38 15.02 13.31
N LEU A 91 27.17 14.78 13.77
CA LEU A 91 26.74 15.00 15.16
C LEU A 91 27.30 13.93 16.12
N ILE A 92 27.48 12.73 15.61
CA ILE A 92 27.98 11.57 16.35
C ILE A 92 28.93 10.75 15.47
N ALA A 93 29.82 10.00 16.09
CA ALA A 93 30.57 8.93 15.41
C ALA A 93 29.65 7.72 15.19
N GLY A 94 29.62 7.20 13.95
CA GLY A 94 28.81 6.05 13.59
C GLY A 94 29.40 4.75 14.09
N GLU A 95 28.59 3.88 14.70
CA GLU A 95 28.98 2.50 14.98
C GLU A 95 28.77 1.63 13.72
N TYR A 96 29.83 0.93 13.30
CA TYR A 96 29.78 0.07 12.12
C TYR A 96 28.72 -1.01 12.26
N ARG A 97 27.75 -1.05 11.31
CA ARG A 97 26.67 -2.05 11.25
C ARG A 97 25.85 -2.17 12.54
N LEU A 98 25.61 -1.08 13.27
CA LEU A 98 24.85 -1.06 14.52
C LEU A 98 23.51 -1.82 14.41
N PHE A 99 22.76 -1.61 13.32
CA PHE A 99 21.44 -2.20 13.12
C PHE A 99 21.45 -3.59 12.44
N SER A 100 22.61 -4.21 12.22
CA SER A 100 22.69 -5.53 11.60
C SER A 100 22.17 -6.66 12.49
N VAL A 101 22.06 -6.41 13.79
CA VAL A 101 21.61 -7.39 14.80
C VAL A 101 20.08 -7.51 14.91
N VAL A 102 19.33 -6.61 14.29
CA VAL A 102 17.86 -6.55 14.35
C VAL A 102 17.22 -6.72 12.99
N PHE A 103 15.98 -7.19 12.98
CA PHE A 103 15.25 -7.39 11.76
C PHE A 103 14.84 -6.05 11.14
N THR A 104 15.32 -5.80 9.92
CA THR A 104 14.99 -4.61 9.10
C THR A 104 14.46 -4.98 7.72
N GLY A 105 14.16 -6.26 7.48
CA GLY A 105 13.62 -6.80 6.24
C GLY A 105 12.11 -6.70 6.15
N VAL A 106 11.55 -7.35 5.12
CA VAL A 106 10.11 -7.52 4.95
C VAL A 106 9.79 -9.01 4.99
N LYS A 107 8.88 -9.41 5.88
CA LYS A 107 8.27 -10.74 5.80
C LYS A 107 7.01 -10.61 4.95
N SER A 108 7.06 -11.19 3.75
CA SER A 108 5.86 -11.40 2.94
C SER A 108 5.11 -12.59 3.54
N GLU A 109 4.12 -12.29 4.36
CA GLU A 109 3.11 -13.26 4.76
C GLU A 109 2.14 -13.45 3.59
N GLN A 110 1.03 -14.08 3.70
CA GLN A 110 0.10 -14.45 2.62
C GLN A 110 -0.16 -13.35 1.58
N LYS A 111 -0.08 -13.71 0.30
CA LYS A 111 -0.49 -12.81 -0.80
C LYS A 111 -2.01 -12.59 -0.74
N ARG A 112 -2.43 -11.32 -0.81
CA ARG A 112 -3.82 -10.87 -0.59
C ARG A 112 -4.70 -10.95 -1.84
N ALA A 113 -4.20 -11.49 -2.93
CA ALA A 113 -4.97 -11.63 -4.15
C ALA A 113 -6.05 -12.71 -3.97
N LEU A 114 -7.26 -12.40 -4.38
CA LEU A 114 -8.40 -13.32 -4.46
C LEU A 114 -8.40 -14.02 -5.81
N LYS A 115 -9.08 -15.17 -5.89
CA LYS A 115 -9.45 -15.79 -7.16
C LYS A 115 -10.54 -14.95 -7.85
N ALA A 116 -10.70 -15.14 -9.16
CA ALA A 116 -11.69 -14.39 -9.94
C ALA A 116 -13.12 -14.61 -9.37
N GLU A 117 -13.44 -15.85 -9.05
CA GLU A 117 -14.76 -16.22 -8.49
C GLU A 117 -15.01 -15.59 -7.12
N GLU A 118 -13.97 -15.54 -6.27
CA GLU A 118 -14.06 -14.90 -4.95
C GLU A 118 -14.28 -13.39 -5.07
N MET A 119 -13.57 -12.74 -6.01
CA MET A 119 -13.75 -11.32 -6.28
C MET A 119 -15.14 -11.04 -6.87
N HIS A 120 -15.58 -11.87 -7.82
CA HIS A 120 -16.93 -11.76 -8.38
C HIS A 120 -17.99 -11.87 -7.30
N CYS A 121 -17.89 -12.84 -6.38
CA CYS A 121 -18.80 -13.01 -5.26
C CYS A 121 -18.87 -11.76 -4.35
N LEU A 122 -17.75 -11.10 -4.09
CA LEU A 122 -17.73 -9.83 -3.34
C LEU A 122 -18.44 -8.70 -4.09
N LEU A 123 -18.22 -8.58 -5.39
CA LEU A 123 -18.74 -7.49 -6.20
C LEU A 123 -20.24 -7.64 -6.53
N ASP A 124 -20.73 -8.88 -6.64
CA ASP A 124 -22.14 -9.18 -6.93
C ASP A 124 -23.02 -9.23 -5.65
N ALA A 125 -22.46 -9.05 -4.47
CA ALA A 125 -23.20 -9.08 -3.21
C ALA A 125 -24.31 -8.01 -3.21
N LYS A 126 -25.56 -8.45 -2.94
CA LYS A 126 -26.78 -7.61 -2.97
C LYS A 126 -27.29 -7.37 -1.55
N GLU A 127 -28.25 -6.47 -1.42
CA GLU A 127 -28.91 -6.15 -0.14
C GLU A 127 -27.97 -5.73 0.99
N LEU A 128 -26.91 -5.01 0.64
CA LEU A 128 -25.89 -4.56 1.58
C LEU A 128 -26.33 -3.27 2.31
N PRO A 129 -26.04 -3.14 3.61
CA PRO A 129 -26.10 -1.86 4.31
C PRO A 129 -25.26 -0.78 3.60
N GLY A 130 -25.71 0.49 3.69
CA GLY A 130 -25.14 1.57 2.90
C GLY A 130 -23.61 1.73 3.01
N ASN A 131 -23.05 1.61 4.20
CA ASN A 131 -21.61 1.70 4.44
C ASN A 131 -20.82 0.51 3.85
N ILE A 132 -21.42 -0.69 3.83
CA ILE A 132 -20.82 -1.90 3.23
C ILE A 132 -20.94 -1.82 1.70
N ARG A 133 -22.08 -1.35 1.19
CA ARG A 133 -22.26 -1.07 -0.24
C ARG A 133 -21.19 -0.08 -0.74
N GLN A 134 -20.99 1.03 -0.02
CA GLN A 134 -19.92 1.99 -0.35
C GLN A 134 -18.54 1.32 -0.41
N SER A 135 -18.25 0.42 0.52
CA SER A 135 -16.95 -0.28 0.53
C SER A 135 -16.80 -1.25 -0.65
N ARG A 136 -17.88 -1.93 -1.06
CA ARG A 136 -17.93 -2.75 -2.28
C ARG A 136 -17.71 -1.91 -3.52
N ASP A 137 -18.40 -0.78 -3.62
CA ASP A 137 -18.33 0.12 -4.77
C ASP A 137 -16.93 0.74 -4.91
N LEU A 138 -16.29 1.11 -3.79
CA LEU A 138 -14.91 1.58 -3.80
C LEU A 138 -13.93 0.47 -4.17
N LEU A 139 -14.14 -0.77 -3.73
CA LEU A 139 -13.36 -1.93 -4.17
C LEU A 139 -13.47 -2.14 -5.69
N SER A 140 -14.70 -2.08 -6.22
CA SER A 140 -14.99 -2.15 -7.65
C SER A 140 -14.28 -1.03 -8.41
N LEU A 141 -14.41 0.21 -7.96
CA LEU A 141 -13.77 1.36 -8.59
C LEU A 141 -12.24 1.21 -8.61
N MET A 142 -11.62 0.76 -7.51
CA MET A 142 -10.19 0.50 -7.47
C MET A 142 -9.76 -0.57 -8.48
N LEU A 143 -10.57 -1.61 -8.72
CA LEU A 143 -10.30 -2.64 -9.73
C LEU A 143 -10.40 -2.08 -11.15
N HIS A 144 -11.48 -1.35 -11.47
CA HIS A 144 -11.67 -0.72 -12.77
C HIS A 144 -10.57 0.30 -13.09
N LEU A 145 -9.97 0.90 -12.06
CA LEU A 145 -8.82 1.78 -12.18
C LEU A 145 -7.49 1.04 -11.99
N GLN A 146 -7.37 -0.17 -12.55
CA GLN A 146 -6.14 -0.97 -12.62
C GLN A 146 -5.52 -1.28 -11.25
N GLY A 147 -6.35 -1.56 -10.25
CA GLY A 147 -5.87 -1.81 -8.90
C GLY A 147 -5.29 -0.56 -8.22
N MET A 148 -5.82 0.62 -8.54
CA MET A 148 -5.41 1.89 -7.94
C MET A 148 -5.46 1.80 -6.41
N PRO A 149 -4.39 2.18 -5.68
CA PRO A 149 -4.43 2.24 -4.23
C PRO A 149 -5.46 3.24 -3.72
N PHE A 150 -6.10 2.93 -2.59
CA PHE A 150 -7.09 3.83 -2.00
C PHE A 150 -6.53 5.22 -1.68
N THR A 151 -5.24 5.30 -1.33
CA THR A 151 -4.59 6.61 -1.12
C THR A 151 -4.58 7.46 -2.38
N ASP A 152 -4.29 6.88 -3.55
CA ASP A 152 -4.30 7.62 -4.81
C ASP A 152 -5.74 7.95 -5.22
N LEU A 153 -6.67 6.98 -5.10
CA LEU A 153 -8.09 7.15 -5.44
C LEU A 153 -8.75 8.32 -4.69
N ILE A 154 -8.54 8.40 -3.37
CA ILE A 154 -9.23 9.41 -2.54
C ILE A 154 -8.65 10.83 -2.73
N HIS A 155 -7.40 10.93 -3.20
CA HIS A 155 -6.72 12.19 -3.50
C HIS A 155 -6.82 12.60 -4.97
N LEU A 156 -7.60 11.90 -5.80
CA LEU A 156 -7.83 12.33 -7.18
C LEU A 156 -8.45 13.74 -7.21
N HIS A 157 -7.91 14.58 -8.07
CA HIS A 157 -8.41 15.91 -8.33
C HIS A 157 -9.43 15.89 -9.48
N ARG A 158 -10.25 16.92 -9.58
CA ARG A 158 -11.22 17.07 -10.66
C ARG A 158 -10.56 17.14 -12.03
N ASP A 159 -9.40 17.79 -12.10
CA ASP A 159 -8.63 18.01 -13.33
C ASP A 159 -7.87 16.77 -13.80
N ASP A 160 -7.76 15.75 -12.93
CA ASP A 160 -7.17 14.45 -13.30
C ASP A 160 -8.05 13.69 -14.30
N LEU A 161 -9.36 14.00 -14.35
CA LEU A 161 -10.33 13.32 -15.20
C LEU A 161 -10.62 14.18 -16.44
N ARG A 162 -10.31 13.67 -17.63
CA ARG A 162 -10.51 14.36 -18.91
C ARG A 162 -11.21 13.46 -19.90
N THR A 163 -12.19 14.00 -20.61
CA THR A 163 -12.85 13.30 -21.72
C THR A 163 -12.38 13.95 -23.02
N ASP A 164 -11.90 13.14 -23.96
CA ASP A 164 -11.50 13.59 -25.28
C ASP A 164 -12.72 13.83 -26.20
N LEU A 165 -12.46 14.37 -27.38
CA LEU A 165 -13.50 14.67 -28.38
C LEU A 165 -14.20 13.41 -28.91
N SER A 166 -13.60 12.24 -28.77
CA SER A 166 -14.15 10.94 -29.16
C SER A 166 -15.03 10.31 -28.08
N GLY A 167 -15.16 10.97 -26.91
CA GLY A 167 -15.92 10.49 -25.76
C GLY A 167 -15.14 9.52 -24.86
N HIS A 168 -13.85 9.26 -25.14
CA HIS A 168 -13.02 8.44 -24.23
C HIS A 168 -12.60 9.26 -23.03
N THR A 169 -12.82 8.70 -21.85
CA THR A 169 -12.41 9.32 -20.60
C THR A 169 -11.10 8.71 -20.10
N LEU A 170 -10.14 9.59 -19.89
CA LEU A 170 -8.82 9.26 -19.31
C LEU A 170 -8.69 9.91 -17.95
N LEU A 171 -8.11 9.16 -17.03
CA LEU A 171 -7.69 9.65 -15.73
C LEU A 171 -6.17 9.69 -15.72
N THR A 172 -5.60 10.89 -15.54
CA THR A 172 -4.16 11.12 -15.48
C THR A 172 -3.82 11.76 -14.15
N CYS A 173 -3.12 11.02 -13.29
CA CYS A 173 -2.79 11.49 -11.93
C CYS A 173 -1.36 11.16 -11.55
N ARG A 174 -0.86 11.81 -10.52
CA ARG A 174 0.43 11.47 -9.90
C ARG A 174 0.22 10.67 -8.63
N ARG A 175 0.97 9.59 -8.52
CA ARG A 175 0.91 8.71 -7.36
C ARG A 175 1.41 9.40 -6.10
N GLN A 176 0.62 9.36 -5.03
CA GLN A 176 0.93 10.01 -3.75
C GLN A 176 2.24 9.52 -3.12
N LYS A 177 2.60 8.24 -3.33
CA LYS A 177 3.78 7.65 -2.70
C LYS A 177 5.07 7.85 -3.50
N THR A 178 5.01 7.88 -4.81
CA THR A 178 6.19 7.82 -5.69
C THR A 178 6.33 9.02 -6.61
N GLY A 179 5.28 9.84 -6.74
CA GLY A 179 5.23 10.95 -7.69
C GLY A 179 5.18 10.53 -9.16
N SER A 180 5.22 9.21 -9.45
CA SER A 180 5.12 8.70 -10.82
C SER A 180 3.75 9.01 -11.42
N GLU A 181 3.73 9.36 -12.69
CA GLU A 181 2.50 9.57 -13.45
C GLU A 181 1.83 8.23 -13.73
N LEU A 182 0.51 8.22 -13.64
CA LEU A 182 -0.34 7.09 -13.97
C LEU A 182 -1.45 7.57 -14.88
N GLN A 183 -1.62 6.88 -16.01
CA GLN A 183 -2.72 7.12 -16.94
C GLN A 183 -3.60 5.88 -17.02
N VAL A 184 -4.92 6.07 -16.84
CA VAL A 184 -5.90 4.97 -16.81
C VAL A 184 -7.08 5.33 -17.69
N SER A 185 -7.44 4.46 -18.61
CA SER A 185 -8.69 4.55 -19.36
C SER A 185 -9.87 4.23 -18.43
N VAL A 186 -10.85 5.15 -18.35
CA VAL A 186 -11.99 5.02 -17.44
C VAL A 186 -13.12 4.30 -18.15
N THR A 187 -13.53 3.14 -17.64
CA THR A 187 -14.69 2.41 -18.16
C THR A 187 -16.01 3.09 -17.78
N ASP A 188 -17.10 2.78 -18.49
CA ASP A 188 -18.44 3.30 -18.17
C ASP A 188 -18.87 2.97 -16.74
N GLU A 189 -18.54 1.76 -16.26
CA GLU A 189 -18.83 1.31 -14.91
C GLU A 189 -18.04 2.12 -13.88
N ALA A 190 -16.75 2.37 -14.13
CA ALA A 190 -15.95 3.27 -13.28
C ALA A 190 -16.53 4.68 -13.26
N MET A 191 -16.97 5.19 -14.42
CA MET A 191 -17.58 6.50 -14.51
C MET A 191 -18.89 6.63 -13.74
N LYS A 192 -19.74 5.60 -13.77
CA LYS A 192 -20.95 5.52 -12.92
C LYS A 192 -20.61 5.64 -11.43
N LEU A 193 -19.59 4.89 -10.98
CA LEU A 193 -19.13 4.92 -9.59
C LEU A 193 -18.48 6.27 -9.22
N ILE A 194 -17.66 6.84 -10.11
CA ILE A 194 -17.11 8.18 -9.91
C ILE A 194 -18.24 9.19 -9.73
N ASN A 195 -19.26 9.18 -10.60
CA ASN A 195 -20.38 10.12 -10.51
C ASN A 195 -21.21 9.92 -9.24
N LEU A 196 -21.41 8.67 -8.78
CA LEU A 196 -22.11 8.35 -7.54
C LEU A 196 -21.42 8.94 -6.31
N TYR A 197 -20.09 8.96 -6.31
CA TYR A 197 -19.26 9.43 -5.19
C TYR A 197 -18.57 10.77 -5.45
N ARG A 198 -18.91 11.46 -6.55
CA ARG A 198 -18.35 12.77 -6.90
C ARG A 198 -18.59 13.79 -5.79
N SER A 199 -17.61 14.65 -5.55
CA SER A 199 -17.76 15.78 -4.65
C SER A 199 -18.79 16.77 -5.21
N THR A 200 -19.79 17.12 -4.40
CA THR A 200 -20.82 18.13 -4.72
C THR A 200 -20.38 19.56 -4.34
N ASP A 201 -19.32 19.71 -3.54
CA ASP A 201 -18.74 21.00 -3.21
C ASP A 201 -17.94 21.53 -4.42
N PRO A 202 -18.39 22.61 -5.09
CA PRO A 202 -17.69 23.16 -6.26
C PRO A 202 -16.29 23.71 -5.91
N THR A 203 -16.05 24.05 -4.64
CA THR A 203 -14.78 24.59 -4.18
C THR A 203 -13.76 23.50 -3.83
N SER A 204 -14.20 22.25 -3.67
CA SER A 204 -13.29 21.13 -3.39
C SER A 204 -12.45 20.79 -4.61
N PRO A 205 -11.11 20.69 -4.48
CA PRO A 205 -10.25 20.23 -5.56
C PRO A 205 -10.42 18.74 -5.84
N TYR A 206 -10.93 17.98 -4.87
CA TYR A 206 -11.03 16.52 -4.96
C TYR A 206 -12.17 16.06 -5.86
N LEU A 207 -11.91 15.03 -6.66
CA LEU A 207 -12.91 14.41 -7.52
C LEU A 207 -14.03 13.74 -6.71
N LEU A 208 -13.64 13.05 -5.62
CA LEU A 208 -14.54 12.28 -4.77
C LEU A 208 -14.81 13.01 -3.44
N ARG A 209 -16.00 12.80 -2.86
CA ARG A 209 -16.51 13.49 -1.65
C ARG A 209 -15.90 13.04 -0.31
N PHE A 210 -14.83 12.26 -0.31
CA PHE A 210 -14.29 11.64 0.91
C PHE A 210 -13.32 12.51 1.68
N LEU A 211 -12.73 13.51 1.02
CA LEU A 211 -11.84 14.49 1.65
C LEU A 211 -12.45 15.89 1.58
N ASP A 212 -12.28 16.64 2.65
CA ASP A 212 -12.66 18.05 2.69
C ASP A 212 -11.57 18.89 2.01
N GLY A 213 -11.93 19.55 0.92
CA GLY A 213 -11.03 20.39 0.14
C GLY A 213 -10.60 21.70 0.81
N LYS A 214 -11.23 22.07 1.92
CA LYS A 214 -10.90 23.28 2.71
C LYS A 214 -9.82 23.03 3.76
N LEU A 215 -9.54 21.78 4.04
CA LEU A 215 -8.55 21.35 5.01
C LEU A 215 -7.22 21.09 4.32
N GLY A 216 -6.13 21.24 5.06
CA GLY A 216 -4.77 20.97 4.56
C GLY A 216 -3.92 20.22 5.57
N GLY A 217 -2.73 19.85 5.15
CA GLY A 217 -1.71 19.29 6.00
C GLY A 217 -2.12 18.01 6.74
N GLU A 218 -1.78 17.92 8.03
CA GLU A 218 -2.04 16.75 8.86
C GLU A 218 -3.54 16.44 9.02
N VAL A 219 -4.42 17.44 8.88
CA VAL A 219 -5.88 17.24 9.03
C VAL A 219 -6.42 16.38 7.90
N VAL A 220 -6.03 16.65 6.64
CA VAL A 220 -6.37 15.83 5.47
C VAL A 220 -5.82 14.41 5.62
N TYR A 221 -4.57 14.29 6.10
CA TYR A 221 -3.98 12.98 6.34
C TYR A 221 -4.75 12.18 7.40
N ARG A 222 -5.21 12.80 8.48
CA ARG A 222 -6.05 12.14 9.50
C ARG A 222 -7.40 11.71 8.93
N GLU A 223 -8.01 12.55 8.09
CA GLU A 223 -9.26 12.21 7.42
C GLU A 223 -9.07 11.03 6.46
N TYR A 224 -8.01 11.03 5.64
CA TYR A 224 -7.61 9.87 4.85
C TYR A 224 -7.49 8.60 5.69
N CYS A 225 -6.79 8.67 6.82
CA CYS A 225 -6.63 7.53 7.73
C CYS A 225 -7.98 7.04 8.31
N ARG A 226 -8.92 7.96 8.56
CA ARG A 226 -10.28 7.66 8.99
C ARG A 226 -11.04 6.92 7.90
N GLN A 227 -11.04 7.43 6.68
CA GLN A 227 -11.70 6.82 5.52
C GLN A 227 -11.12 5.45 5.19
N LEU A 228 -9.80 5.28 5.28
CA LEU A 228 -9.14 3.98 5.07
C LEU A 228 -9.59 2.93 6.11
N ARG A 229 -9.79 3.33 7.37
CA ARG A 229 -10.31 2.43 8.42
C ARG A 229 -11.76 2.04 8.13
N ILE A 230 -12.60 2.99 7.71
CA ILE A 230 -14.00 2.74 7.34
C ILE A 230 -14.05 1.74 6.17
N LEU A 231 -13.27 2.00 5.11
CA LEU A 231 -13.19 1.09 3.96
C LEU A 231 -12.77 -0.32 4.38
N ASN A 232 -11.66 -0.46 5.10
CA ASN A 232 -11.16 -1.77 5.49
C ASN A 232 -12.13 -2.53 6.41
N TYR A 233 -12.82 -1.83 7.31
CA TYR A 233 -13.87 -2.43 8.12
C TYR A 233 -15.06 -2.90 7.27
N GLY A 234 -15.52 -2.07 6.34
CA GLY A 234 -16.59 -2.43 5.42
C GLY A 234 -16.24 -3.61 4.52
N LEU A 235 -14.99 -3.67 4.02
CA LEU A 235 -14.52 -4.81 3.22
C LEU A 235 -14.46 -6.11 4.03
N LEU A 236 -14.06 -6.04 5.30
CA LEU A 236 -14.10 -7.20 6.18
C LEU A 236 -15.54 -7.72 6.38
N LYS A 237 -16.50 -6.79 6.58
CA LYS A 237 -17.92 -7.15 6.68
C LYS A 237 -18.49 -7.68 5.36
N LEU A 238 -18.12 -7.07 4.23
CA LEU A 238 -18.51 -7.52 2.90
C LEU A 238 -18.15 -9.00 2.67
N ALA A 239 -16.92 -9.40 3.03
CA ALA A 239 -16.50 -10.80 2.94
C ALA A 239 -17.43 -11.74 3.74
N SER A 240 -17.86 -11.29 4.93
CA SER A 240 -18.81 -12.07 5.75
C SER A 240 -20.19 -12.16 5.11
N TYR A 241 -20.71 -11.06 4.54
CA TYR A 241 -21.99 -11.04 3.82
C TYR A 241 -21.98 -11.91 2.56
N SER A 242 -20.85 -12.01 1.88
CA SER A 242 -20.68 -12.83 0.68
C SER A 242 -20.43 -14.32 0.97
N GLY A 243 -20.46 -14.74 2.24
CA GLY A 243 -20.22 -16.13 2.62
C GLY A 243 -18.79 -16.62 2.36
N LEU A 244 -17.87 -15.74 2.04
CA LEU A 244 -16.49 -16.10 1.78
C LEU A 244 -15.74 -16.38 3.08
N LYS A 245 -15.11 -17.56 3.17
CA LYS A 245 -14.19 -17.93 4.26
C LYS A 245 -12.82 -17.26 4.09
N VAL A 246 -12.76 -16.09 3.50
CA VAL A 246 -11.52 -15.35 3.25
C VAL A 246 -11.07 -14.68 4.53
N LEU A 247 -9.88 -15.00 4.99
CA LEU A 247 -9.32 -14.52 6.25
C LEU A 247 -9.13 -12.99 6.30
N LYS A 248 -8.91 -12.31 5.16
CA LYS A 248 -8.61 -10.87 5.20
C LYS A 248 -8.79 -10.18 3.84
N VAL A 249 -9.91 -9.46 3.68
CA VAL A 249 -10.09 -8.49 2.58
C VAL A 249 -9.73 -7.09 3.08
N SER A 250 -8.98 -6.34 2.30
CA SER A 250 -8.56 -4.97 2.61
C SER A 250 -8.42 -4.14 1.33
N SER A 251 -8.22 -2.84 1.46
CA SER A 251 -7.96 -1.94 0.33
C SER A 251 -6.84 -2.40 -0.60
N TYR A 252 -5.82 -3.11 -0.07
CA TYR A 252 -4.75 -3.69 -0.90
C TYR A 252 -5.18 -4.93 -1.70
N THR A 253 -6.30 -5.56 -1.35
CA THR A 253 -6.81 -6.74 -2.06
C THR A 253 -7.12 -6.43 -3.52
N ALA A 254 -7.72 -5.26 -3.83
CA ALA A 254 -7.97 -4.85 -5.21
C ALA A 254 -6.69 -4.90 -6.05
N ARG A 255 -5.62 -4.26 -5.57
CA ARG A 255 -4.35 -4.17 -6.30
C ARG A 255 -3.66 -5.52 -6.48
N HIS A 256 -3.61 -6.33 -5.41
CA HIS A 256 -3.04 -7.68 -5.50
C HIS A 256 -3.83 -8.58 -6.44
N THR A 257 -5.16 -8.48 -6.42
CA THR A 257 -6.03 -9.28 -7.28
C THR A 257 -5.89 -8.85 -8.73
N TRP A 258 -5.96 -7.54 -9.03
CA TRP A 258 -5.79 -7.03 -10.38
C TRP A 258 -4.45 -7.49 -10.98
N ALA A 259 -3.34 -7.30 -10.27
CA ALA A 259 -2.02 -7.70 -10.73
C ALA A 259 -1.92 -9.21 -10.96
N THR A 260 -2.45 -10.02 -10.04
CA THR A 260 -2.40 -11.49 -10.14
C THR A 260 -3.28 -12.00 -11.26
N LEU A 261 -4.50 -11.47 -11.43
CA LEU A 261 -5.40 -11.86 -12.51
C LEU A 261 -4.87 -11.39 -13.88
N ALA A 262 -4.26 -10.19 -13.97
CA ALA A 262 -3.59 -9.75 -15.19
C ALA A 262 -2.50 -10.73 -15.62
N LYS A 263 -1.64 -11.18 -14.68
CA LYS A 263 -0.67 -12.25 -14.95
C LYS A 263 -1.37 -13.54 -15.43
N TYR A 264 -2.47 -13.89 -14.81
CA TYR A 264 -3.23 -15.08 -15.20
C TYR A 264 -3.90 -14.93 -16.58
N CYS A 265 -4.26 -13.72 -16.97
CA CYS A 265 -4.69 -13.39 -18.33
C CYS A 265 -3.52 -13.24 -19.32
N GLN A 266 -2.30 -13.64 -18.94
CA GLN A 266 -1.09 -13.58 -19.75
C GLN A 266 -0.69 -12.17 -20.20
N ILE A 267 -1.12 -11.14 -19.46
CA ILE A 267 -0.63 -9.78 -19.69
C ILE A 267 0.86 -9.73 -19.34
N PRO A 268 1.72 -9.16 -20.21
CA PRO A 268 3.16 -9.01 -19.93
C PRO A 268 3.43 -8.29 -18.60
N GLU A 269 4.47 -8.73 -17.88
CA GLU A 269 4.80 -8.14 -16.57
C GLU A 269 5.13 -6.65 -16.68
N GLU A 270 5.68 -6.22 -17.84
CA GLU A 270 5.97 -4.82 -18.15
C GLU A 270 4.68 -3.99 -18.20
N MET A 271 3.65 -4.46 -18.89
CA MET A 271 2.34 -3.80 -18.95
C MET A 271 1.65 -3.77 -17.58
N ILE A 272 1.76 -4.88 -16.81
CA ILE A 272 1.26 -4.91 -15.44
C ILE A 272 1.99 -3.86 -14.58
N SER A 273 3.31 -3.76 -14.75
CA SER A 273 4.15 -2.80 -14.02
C SER A 273 3.78 -1.36 -14.34
N GLU A 274 3.59 -1.04 -15.61
CA GLU A 274 3.15 0.27 -16.10
C GLU A 274 1.76 0.62 -15.57
N GLY A 275 0.77 -0.26 -15.76
CA GLY A 275 -0.60 -0.08 -15.26
C GLY A 275 -0.69 0.05 -13.74
N LEU A 276 0.27 -0.49 -13.00
CA LEU A 276 0.39 -0.29 -11.58
C LEU A 276 1.20 0.99 -11.21
N GLY A 277 1.86 1.64 -12.17
CA GLY A 277 2.75 2.78 -11.92
C GLY A 277 3.94 2.42 -11.03
N HIS A 278 4.58 1.27 -11.28
CA HIS A 278 5.78 0.85 -10.57
C HIS A 278 7.04 1.32 -11.28
N SER A 279 8.07 1.67 -10.52
CA SER A 279 9.38 2.09 -11.05
C SER A 279 10.26 0.90 -11.48
N SER A 280 9.91 -0.33 -11.09
CA SER A 280 10.64 -1.54 -11.47
C SER A 280 9.76 -2.79 -11.47
N LEU A 281 10.12 -3.78 -12.28
CA LEU A 281 9.47 -5.09 -12.33
C LEU A 281 9.60 -5.86 -11.01
N GLU A 282 10.68 -5.65 -10.26
CA GLU A 282 10.87 -6.30 -8.95
C GLU A 282 9.75 -5.93 -7.98
N VAL A 283 9.36 -4.65 -7.96
CA VAL A 283 8.20 -4.19 -7.17
C VAL A 283 6.93 -4.90 -7.62
N THR A 284 6.70 -5.04 -8.93
CA THR A 284 5.53 -5.73 -9.48
C THR A 284 5.46 -7.18 -9.03
N ARG A 285 6.57 -7.90 -9.07
CA ARG A 285 6.67 -9.31 -8.64
C ARG A 285 6.29 -9.54 -7.18
N THR A 286 6.38 -8.52 -6.32
CA THR A 286 5.91 -8.64 -4.93
C THR A 286 4.40 -8.81 -4.82
N TYR A 287 3.64 -8.35 -5.82
CA TYR A 287 2.17 -8.47 -5.87
C TYR A 287 1.71 -9.79 -6.50
N LEU A 288 2.51 -10.37 -7.39
CA LEU A 288 2.11 -11.55 -8.15
C LEU A 288 2.15 -12.81 -7.28
N LYS A 289 1.11 -13.65 -7.35
CA LYS A 289 1.16 -15.02 -6.83
C LYS A 289 2.00 -15.91 -7.76
N SER A 290 2.59 -16.95 -7.19
CA SER A 290 3.15 -18.06 -7.97
C SER A 290 2.05 -18.78 -8.73
N PHE A 291 2.37 -19.38 -9.85
CA PHE A 291 1.43 -20.27 -10.55
C PHE A 291 1.04 -21.45 -9.64
N GLU A 292 -0.19 -21.90 -9.74
CA GLU A 292 -0.64 -23.10 -9.05
C GLU A 292 0.03 -24.34 -9.71
N GLY A 293 0.24 -25.41 -8.93
CA GLY A 293 1.00 -26.58 -9.40
C GLY A 293 0.43 -27.23 -10.68
N GLY A 294 -0.89 -27.21 -10.85
CA GLY A 294 -1.54 -27.70 -12.07
C GLY A 294 -1.21 -26.89 -13.32
N GLU A 295 -0.96 -25.58 -13.20
CA GLU A 295 -0.58 -24.74 -14.34
C GLU A 295 0.84 -24.99 -14.79
N MET A 296 1.76 -25.23 -13.86
CA MET A 296 3.13 -25.65 -14.18
C MET A 296 3.18 -27.00 -14.87
N ALA A 297 2.35 -27.95 -14.45
CA ALA A 297 2.22 -29.24 -15.12
C ALA A 297 1.71 -29.11 -16.57
N LYS A 298 0.67 -28.30 -16.79
CA LYS A 298 0.15 -27.99 -18.14
C LYS A 298 1.21 -27.33 -19.02
N ALA A 299 1.91 -26.32 -18.47
CA ALA A 299 3.00 -25.65 -19.20
C ALA A 299 4.11 -26.62 -19.60
N ASN A 300 4.51 -27.50 -18.69
CA ASN A 300 5.51 -28.52 -18.98
C ASN A 300 5.01 -29.49 -20.06
N GLN A 301 3.76 -29.95 -19.99
CA GLN A 301 3.19 -30.85 -21.00
C GLN A 301 3.17 -30.19 -22.37
N MET A 302 2.77 -28.91 -22.46
CA MET A 302 2.79 -28.17 -23.73
C MET A 302 4.20 -28.08 -24.34
N ILE A 303 5.23 -27.87 -23.51
CA ILE A 303 6.63 -27.85 -23.98
C ILE A 303 7.03 -29.23 -24.53
N ILE A 304 6.68 -30.27 -23.80
CA ILE A 304 6.94 -31.65 -24.24
C ILE A 304 6.21 -31.96 -25.55
N ASP A 305 4.93 -31.62 -25.67
CA ASP A 305 4.14 -31.81 -26.87
C ASP A 305 4.73 -31.04 -28.07
N TYR A 306 5.17 -29.79 -27.86
CA TYR A 306 5.86 -29.02 -28.89
C TYR A 306 7.16 -29.65 -29.34
N ILE A 307 7.97 -30.17 -28.41
CA ILE A 307 9.22 -30.86 -28.75
C ILE A 307 8.95 -32.10 -29.60
N TYR A 308 7.93 -32.88 -29.27
CA TYR A 308 7.67 -34.14 -29.99
C TYR A 308 6.78 -33.98 -31.25
N SER A 309 5.87 -33.02 -31.28
CA SER A 309 4.94 -32.83 -32.40
C SER A 309 5.39 -31.76 -33.38
N GLY A 310 6.29 -30.87 -33.00
CA GLY A 310 6.69 -29.69 -33.77
C GLY A 310 5.56 -28.66 -33.92
N LYS A 311 4.39 -28.89 -33.30
CA LYS A 311 3.23 -27.99 -33.35
C LYS A 311 3.13 -27.16 -32.11
N LYS A 312 3.29 -25.84 -32.26
CA LYS A 312 3.11 -24.88 -31.17
C LYS A 312 1.62 -24.77 -30.80
N THR A 313 1.23 -25.27 -29.66
CA THR A 313 -0.10 -25.06 -29.11
C THR A 313 -0.11 -23.73 -28.36
N MET A 314 -1.18 -22.93 -28.53
CA MET A 314 -1.35 -21.72 -27.71
C MET A 314 -1.81 -22.10 -26.31
N TRP A 315 -1.26 -21.40 -25.31
CA TRP A 315 -1.71 -21.53 -23.93
C TRP A 315 -3.17 -21.09 -23.83
N SER A 316 -4.08 -21.98 -23.53
CA SER A 316 -5.46 -21.66 -23.15
C SER A 316 -5.72 -22.20 -21.75
N ARG A 317 -6.36 -21.40 -20.92
CA ARG A 317 -6.97 -21.88 -19.67
C ARG A 317 -8.32 -22.52 -19.99
N ALA A 318 -8.53 -23.71 -19.48
CA ALA A 318 -9.85 -24.29 -19.36
C ALA A 318 -10.59 -23.66 -18.17
#